data_ebce3370d628857183c33a87d51fcf47
#
_entry.id   ebce3370d628857183c33a87d51fcf47
#
_cell.length_a   1.000
_cell.length_b   1.000
_cell.length_c   1.000
_cell.angle_alpha   90.00
_cell.angle_beta   90.00
_cell.angle_gamma   90.00
#
_symmetry.space_group_name_H-M   'P 1'
#
loop_
_entity.id
_entity.type
_entity.pdbx_description
1 polymer ?
#
loop_
_entity_poly.entity_id
_entity_poly.type
_entity_poly.pdbx_seq_one_letter_code
_entity_poly.pdbx_strand_id
1 'polypeptide(L)'
;MKLFFAGLVATAAAVSAVAVPAQAASVASVQAAPVDPVKALKAQLVPGRGVKITESSGIILDFTADDRAMQIRVNTRTVGTLAFGKGNAAAADLRVRMSSPQKGSNPPYRVIAEGRNAYVTNAGIAKALPSGRSWIQSKASGHRNAVPDIVTPAELKFMLDNASEVATGEYQGTATLADFQHDRSAGEGSVEFRLYFDEHNLLTHTVVDTTTYPDDDTMAYDQMVFHTDTKYSGWGTKVKIAAPAASKVISEKKLNAKTLKAAIKAGYPESGPF
;
A
#
# COMPACT_ATOMS: atom_id res chain seq x y z
N MET A 1 -43.24 -28.74 -51.56
CA MET A 1 -44.00 -28.49 -52.77
C MET A 1 -43.55 -27.16 -53.35
N LYS A 2 -42.99 -27.21 -54.59
CA LYS A 2 -42.62 -26.12 -55.55
C LYS A 2 -41.50 -25.16 -55.10
N LEU A 3 -40.25 -25.34 -55.48
CA LEU A 3 -39.50 -25.03 -56.70
C LEU A 3 -40.01 -23.83 -57.52
N PHE A 4 -39.16 -22.79 -57.64
CA PHE A 4 -38.93 -22.09 -58.91
C PHE A 4 -37.51 -21.53 -58.98
N PHE A 5 -36.82 -21.96 -60.05
CA PHE A 5 -35.55 -21.49 -60.60
C PHE A 5 -35.80 -20.29 -61.51
N ALA A 6 -34.88 -19.37 -61.62
CA ALA A 6 -34.47 -18.64 -62.81
C ALA A 6 -33.29 -17.74 -62.37
N GLY A 7 -32.13 -17.75 -62.92
CA GLY A 7 -31.64 -17.99 -64.27
C GLY A 7 -31.00 -16.73 -64.82
N LEU A 8 -29.63 -16.77 -64.94
CA LEU A 8 -28.78 -16.14 -65.97
C LEU A 8 -28.64 -14.60 -65.95
N VAL A 9 -27.47 -14.04 -66.08
CA VAL A 9 -26.57 -13.96 -67.27
C VAL A 9 -25.19 -13.43 -66.84
N ALA A 10 -24.11 -14.03 -67.28
CA ALA A 10 -22.76 -13.61 -67.22
C ALA A 10 -22.44 -12.51 -68.22
N THR A 11 -21.77 -11.45 -67.81
CA THR A 11 -21.01 -10.59 -68.74
C THR A 11 -19.58 -10.44 -68.18
N ALA A 12 -18.62 -11.03 -68.79
CA ALA A 12 -17.21 -10.90 -68.58
C ALA A 12 -16.73 -9.54 -69.10
N ALA A 13 -16.32 -8.64 -68.24
CA ALA A 13 -15.53 -7.48 -68.60
C ALA A 13 -14.09 -7.72 -68.05
N ALA A 14 -13.20 -8.00 -69.02
CA ALA A 14 -11.77 -8.06 -68.68
C ALA A 14 -11.25 -6.66 -68.39
N VAL A 15 -10.99 -6.38 -67.12
CA VAL A 15 -10.26 -5.20 -66.69
C VAL A 15 -8.81 -5.62 -66.41
N SER A 16 -7.92 -5.17 -67.25
CA SER A 16 -6.48 -5.33 -67.08
C SER A 16 -6.03 -4.61 -65.82
N ALA A 17 -5.82 -5.35 -64.73
CA ALA A 17 -5.29 -4.82 -63.51
C ALA A 17 -3.77 -4.58 -63.68
N VAL A 18 -3.37 -3.34 -63.82
CA VAL A 18 -1.98 -2.90 -63.63
C VAL A 18 -1.61 -3.15 -62.17
N ALA A 19 -0.77 -4.14 -61.92
CA ALA A 19 -0.22 -4.40 -60.58
C ALA A 19 0.71 -3.26 -60.21
N VAL A 20 0.22 -2.34 -59.40
CA VAL A 20 1.05 -1.39 -58.64
C VAL A 20 1.70 -2.18 -57.49
N PRO A 21 3.04 -2.25 -57.38
CA PRO A 21 3.63 -2.90 -56.23
C PRO A 21 3.21 -2.10 -54.97
N ALA A 22 2.38 -2.71 -54.13
CA ALA A 22 2.13 -2.19 -52.80
C ALA A 22 3.45 -2.24 -52.02
N GLN A 23 4.14 -1.12 -51.98
CA GLN A 23 5.16 -0.91 -50.98
C GLN A 23 4.47 -0.98 -49.61
N ALA A 24 4.60 -2.11 -48.93
CA ALA A 24 4.27 -2.25 -47.53
C ALA A 24 5.17 -1.25 -46.78
N ALA A 25 4.64 -0.06 -46.53
CA ALA A 25 5.23 0.85 -45.57
C ALA A 25 5.20 0.07 -44.22
N SER A 26 6.36 -0.46 -43.84
CA SER A 26 6.56 -0.95 -42.51
C SER A 26 6.28 0.24 -41.58
N VAL A 27 5.09 0.27 -41.00
CA VAL A 27 4.80 1.16 -39.88
C VAL A 27 5.74 0.68 -38.77
N ALA A 28 6.93 1.28 -38.69
CA ALA A 28 7.76 1.13 -37.52
C ALA A 28 6.87 1.58 -36.35
N SER A 29 6.43 0.63 -35.55
CA SER A 29 5.80 0.92 -34.28
C SER A 29 6.80 1.77 -33.52
N VAL A 30 6.55 3.07 -33.41
CA VAL A 30 7.29 3.94 -32.52
C VAL A 30 6.99 3.41 -31.13
N GLN A 31 7.85 2.54 -30.66
CA GLN A 31 7.79 2.05 -29.27
C GLN A 31 8.03 3.30 -28.43
N ALA A 32 6.96 3.79 -27.80
CA ALA A 32 7.06 4.95 -26.91
C ALA A 32 8.18 4.65 -25.92
N ALA A 33 9.12 5.57 -25.76
CA ALA A 33 10.20 5.42 -24.80
C ALA A 33 9.58 5.07 -23.43
N PRO A 34 10.15 4.10 -22.71
CA PRO A 34 9.61 3.68 -21.42
C PRO A 34 9.43 4.91 -20.52
N VAL A 35 8.23 5.10 -20.01
CA VAL A 35 7.90 6.21 -19.10
C VAL A 35 8.71 6.00 -17.82
N ASP A 36 9.49 7.00 -17.39
CA ASP A 36 10.19 6.98 -16.11
C ASP A 36 9.23 6.63 -14.96
N PRO A 37 9.51 5.59 -14.13
CA PRO A 37 8.62 5.15 -13.04
C PRO A 37 8.26 6.27 -12.07
N VAL A 38 9.18 7.19 -11.77
CA VAL A 38 8.92 8.33 -10.90
C VAL A 38 7.91 9.29 -11.54
N LYS A 39 7.99 9.51 -12.85
CA LYS A 39 7.01 10.33 -13.59
C LYS A 39 5.65 9.62 -13.66
N ALA A 40 5.64 8.30 -13.89
CA ALA A 40 4.42 7.50 -13.89
C ALA A 40 3.70 7.60 -12.54
N LEU A 41 4.42 7.44 -11.43
CA LEU A 41 3.86 7.59 -10.08
C LEU A 41 3.33 9.01 -9.84
N LYS A 42 4.10 10.05 -10.16
CA LYS A 42 3.67 11.45 -10.02
C LYS A 42 2.36 11.74 -10.75
N ALA A 43 2.17 11.15 -11.92
CA ALA A 43 0.94 11.32 -12.71
C ALA A 43 -0.30 10.71 -12.04
N GLN A 44 -0.12 9.76 -11.11
CA GLN A 44 -1.22 9.16 -10.34
C GLN A 44 -1.56 9.95 -9.09
N LEU A 45 -0.60 10.65 -8.47
CA LEU A 45 -0.75 11.35 -7.19
C LEU A 45 -1.49 12.69 -7.35
N VAL A 46 -2.71 12.62 -7.87
CA VAL A 46 -3.59 13.79 -8.09
C VAL A 46 -4.87 13.67 -7.26
N PRO A 47 -5.43 14.80 -6.79
CA PRO A 47 -6.66 14.79 -6.00
C PRO A 47 -7.82 14.05 -6.68
N GLY A 48 -8.57 13.29 -5.91
CA GLY A 48 -9.73 12.52 -6.35
C GLY A 48 -9.40 11.19 -7.03
N ARG A 49 -8.12 10.84 -7.15
CA ARG A 49 -7.65 9.50 -7.55
C ARG A 49 -7.13 8.73 -6.35
N GLY A 50 -6.85 7.45 -6.54
CA GLY A 50 -6.32 6.60 -5.49
C GLY A 50 -5.76 5.29 -5.99
N VAL A 51 -5.41 4.43 -5.05
CA VAL A 51 -4.89 3.08 -5.28
C VAL A 51 -5.46 2.12 -4.24
N LYS A 52 -5.69 0.88 -4.61
CA LYS A 52 -5.98 -0.20 -3.66
C LYS A 52 -4.67 -0.81 -3.20
N ILE A 53 -4.60 -1.09 -1.90
CA ILE A 53 -3.44 -1.73 -1.30
C ILE A 53 -3.82 -3.01 -0.57
N THR A 54 -2.88 -3.95 -0.57
CA THR A 54 -2.85 -5.10 0.35
C THR A 54 -1.44 -5.17 0.88
N GLU A 55 -1.30 -5.00 2.19
CA GLU A 55 -0.03 -5.03 2.87
C GLU A 55 -0.01 -6.13 3.91
N SER A 56 1.11 -6.84 3.98
CA SER A 56 1.48 -7.70 5.09
C SER A 56 2.74 -7.14 5.70
N SER A 57 2.68 -6.68 6.92
CA SER A 57 3.84 -6.20 7.65
C SER A 57 4.08 -7.02 8.91
N GLY A 58 5.33 -7.08 9.34
CA GLY A 58 5.71 -7.84 10.52
C GLY A 58 6.89 -7.23 11.23
N ILE A 59 6.95 -7.43 12.54
CA ILE A 59 8.10 -7.12 13.36
C ILE A 59 8.64 -8.46 13.87
N ILE A 60 9.92 -8.68 13.65
CA ILE A 60 10.67 -9.80 14.18
C ILE A 60 11.69 -9.23 15.15
N LEU A 61 11.59 -9.65 16.41
CA LEU A 61 12.56 -9.31 17.44
C LEU A 61 13.36 -10.57 17.73
N ASP A 62 14.65 -10.50 17.49
CA ASP A 62 15.60 -11.54 17.84
C ASP A 62 16.28 -11.13 19.14
N PHE A 63 16.33 -12.03 20.11
CA PHE A 63 17.00 -11.80 21.38
C PHE A 63 17.54 -13.09 21.97
N THR A 64 18.57 -12.97 22.78
CA THR A 64 19.17 -14.08 23.50
C THR A 64 18.79 -13.97 24.99
N ALA A 65 18.17 -15.03 25.51
CA ALA A 65 17.85 -15.15 26.93
C ALA A 65 18.31 -16.53 27.44
N ASP A 66 19.05 -16.54 28.54
CA ASP A 66 19.60 -17.77 29.14
C ASP A 66 20.32 -18.66 28.13
N ASP A 67 21.20 -18.06 27.31
CA ASP A 67 21.96 -18.70 26.20
C ASP A 67 21.08 -19.37 25.13
N ARG A 68 19.82 -18.97 25.03
CA ARG A 68 18.88 -19.45 23.99
C ARG A 68 18.45 -18.32 23.10
N ALA A 69 18.62 -18.50 21.79
CA ALA A 69 18.04 -17.60 20.80
C ALA A 69 16.51 -17.73 20.83
N MET A 70 15.84 -16.61 20.95
CA MET A 70 14.38 -16.49 20.95
C MET A 70 13.93 -15.49 19.90
N GLN A 71 12.74 -15.69 19.37
CA GLN A 71 12.15 -14.78 18.38
C GLN A 71 10.71 -14.46 18.73
N ILE A 72 10.37 -13.19 18.75
CA ILE A 72 8.99 -12.71 18.81
C ILE A 72 8.61 -12.17 17.43
N ARG A 73 7.46 -12.61 16.94
CA ARG A 73 6.91 -12.14 15.65
C ARG A 73 5.52 -11.55 15.86
N VAL A 74 5.32 -10.32 15.41
CA VAL A 74 4.02 -9.66 15.31
C VAL A 74 3.72 -9.41 13.86
N ASN A 75 2.57 -9.85 13.37
CA ASN A 75 2.18 -9.65 11.99
C ASN A 75 0.93 -8.75 11.91
N THR A 76 0.91 -7.90 10.91
CA THR A 76 -0.23 -7.04 10.58
C THR A 76 -0.59 -7.26 9.12
N ARG A 77 -1.89 -7.38 8.85
CA ARG A 77 -2.43 -7.38 7.49
C ARG A 77 -3.37 -6.19 7.34
N THR A 78 -3.07 -5.37 6.33
CA THR A 78 -3.84 -4.18 5.99
C THR A 78 -4.38 -4.31 4.57
N VAL A 79 -5.66 -4.05 4.37
CA VAL A 79 -6.29 -4.05 3.04
C VAL A 79 -7.18 -2.84 2.94
N GLY A 80 -7.11 -2.12 1.82
CA GLY A 80 -8.01 -1.00 1.60
C GLY A 80 -7.64 -0.11 0.44
N THR A 81 -7.98 1.16 0.58
CA THR A 81 -7.82 2.16 -0.48
C THR A 81 -7.19 3.42 0.09
N LEU A 82 -6.24 3.96 -0.65
CA LEU A 82 -5.65 5.28 -0.40
C LEU A 82 -6.21 6.26 -1.42
N ALA A 83 -6.60 7.45 -0.97
CA ALA A 83 -6.96 8.57 -1.83
C ALA A 83 -5.83 9.60 -1.85
N PHE A 84 -5.54 10.14 -3.03
CA PHE A 84 -4.44 11.05 -3.22
C PHE A 84 -4.84 12.53 -3.07
N GLY A 85 -3.91 13.29 -2.52
CA GLY A 85 -3.85 14.74 -2.55
C GLY A 85 -2.84 15.24 -3.59
N LYS A 86 -2.28 16.40 -3.34
CA LYS A 86 -1.18 16.93 -4.15
C LYS A 86 0.13 16.24 -3.77
N GLY A 87 0.48 15.20 -4.52
CA GLY A 87 1.79 14.53 -4.39
C GLY A 87 1.92 13.49 -3.26
N ASN A 88 0.86 13.22 -2.50
CA ASN A 88 0.87 12.23 -1.40
C ASN A 88 -0.51 11.61 -1.17
N ALA A 89 -0.58 10.63 -0.27
CA ALA A 89 -1.84 10.14 0.25
C ALA A 89 -2.49 11.20 1.16
N ALA A 90 -3.76 11.54 0.89
CA ALA A 90 -4.52 12.52 1.65
C ALA A 90 -5.56 11.89 2.58
N ALA A 91 -6.03 10.69 2.24
CA ALA A 91 -6.96 9.92 3.05
C ALA A 91 -6.78 8.42 2.81
N ALA A 92 -7.21 7.61 3.78
CA ALA A 92 -7.17 6.16 3.72
C ALA A 92 -8.46 5.55 4.29
N ASP A 93 -8.90 4.43 3.72
CA ASP A 93 -9.99 3.58 4.26
C ASP A 93 -9.48 2.15 4.28
N LEU A 94 -9.13 1.65 5.45
CA LEU A 94 -8.36 0.44 5.66
C LEU A 94 -9.04 -0.51 6.63
N ARG A 95 -8.87 -1.81 6.39
CA ARG A 95 -9.16 -2.88 7.33
C ARG A 95 -7.84 -3.47 7.80
N VAL A 96 -7.63 -3.48 9.10
CA VAL A 96 -6.40 -3.93 9.74
C VAL A 96 -6.69 -5.15 10.61
N ARG A 97 -5.83 -6.14 10.51
CA ARG A 97 -5.81 -7.32 11.38
C ARG A 97 -4.39 -7.49 11.92
N MET A 98 -4.24 -7.53 13.22
CA MET A 98 -2.99 -7.84 13.88
C MET A 98 -3.05 -9.25 14.49
N SER A 99 -1.95 -9.98 14.42
CA SER A 99 -1.79 -11.29 15.05
C SER A 99 -0.43 -11.37 15.74
N SER A 100 -0.42 -11.96 16.93
CA SER A 100 0.79 -12.25 17.70
C SER A 100 0.67 -13.66 18.28
N PRO A 101 1.75 -14.46 18.29
CA PRO A 101 1.76 -15.79 18.89
C PRO A 101 1.38 -15.79 20.37
N GLN A 102 1.68 -14.69 21.08
CA GLN A 102 1.47 -14.57 22.53
C GLN A 102 0.06 -14.16 22.94
N LYS A 103 -0.62 -13.37 22.09
CA LYS A 103 -1.94 -12.79 22.43
C LYS A 103 -3.08 -13.29 21.53
N GLY A 104 -2.76 -14.16 20.55
CA GLY A 104 -3.73 -14.52 19.51
C GLY A 104 -4.01 -13.36 18.53
N SER A 105 -5.09 -13.47 17.76
CA SER A 105 -5.49 -12.41 16.84
C SER A 105 -6.38 -11.39 17.55
N ASN A 106 -6.02 -10.13 17.48
CA ASN A 106 -6.94 -9.05 17.83
C ASN A 106 -8.12 -9.03 16.83
N PRO A 107 -9.34 -8.67 17.28
CA PRO A 107 -10.44 -8.45 16.35
C PRO A 107 -10.05 -7.46 15.27
N PRO A 108 -10.32 -7.75 13.98
CA PRO A 108 -10.02 -6.81 12.91
C PRO A 108 -10.79 -5.51 13.12
N TYR A 109 -10.16 -4.40 12.75
CA TYR A 109 -10.78 -3.09 12.85
C TYR A 109 -10.66 -2.33 11.53
N ARG A 110 -11.52 -1.33 11.33
CA ARG A 110 -11.49 -0.40 10.22
C ARG A 110 -10.94 0.93 10.68
N VAL A 111 -10.04 1.50 9.88
CA VAL A 111 -9.50 2.84 10.07
C VAL A 111 -9.88 3.69 8.86
N ILE A 112 -10.45 4.86 9.10
CA ILE A 112 -10.53 5.94 8.11
C ILE A 112 -9.59 7.02 8.59
N ALA A 113 -8.56 7.34 7.80
CA ALA A 113 -7.68 8.49 8.05
C ALA A 113 -8.01 9.60 7.05
N GLU A 114 -8.20 10.82 7.53
CA GLU A 114 -8.46 12.00 6.71
C GLU A 114 -7.80 13.22 7.35
N GLY A 115 -6.86 13.82 6.66
CA GLY A 115 -6.06 14.92 7.17
C GLY A 115 -5.31 14.54 8.46
N ARG A 116 -5.60 15.23 9.57
CA ARG A 116 -4.95 14.99 10.86
C ARG A 116 -5.72 14.03 11.78
N ASN A 117 -6.83 13.48 11.31
CA ASN A 117 -7.71 12.64 12.10
C ASN A 117 -7.66 11.19 11.62
N ALA A 118 -7.78 10.27 12.58
CA ALA A 118 -8.07 8.87 12.33
C ALA A 118 -9.37 8.50 13.05
N TYR A 119 -10.18 7.69 12.41
CA TYR A 119 -11.44 7.17 12.92
C TYR A 119 -11.36 5.65 12.93
N VAL A 120 -11.52 5.05 14.10
CA VAL A 120 -11.38 3.59 14.29
C VAL A 120 -12.69 2.98 14.74
N THR A 121 -13.04 1.84 14.17
CA THR A 121 -14.23 1.06 14.54
C THR A 121 -14.05 -0.44 14.33
N ASN A 122 -14.78 -1.21 15.11
CA ASN A 122 -15.20 -2.59 14.85
C ASN A 122 -16.49 -2.87 15.66
N ALA A 123 -17.05 -4.07 15.53
CA ALA A 123 -18.27 -4.43 16.24
C ALA A 123 -18.14 -4.39 17.78
N GLY A 124 -16.98 -4.74 18.33
CA GLY A 124 -16.69 -4.69 19.76
C GLY A 124 -16.55 -3.26 20.27
N ILE A 125 -15.79 -2.42 19.55
CA ILE A 125 -15.66 -0.98 19.85
C ILE A 125 -17.03 -0.32 19.84
N ALA A 126 -17.85 -0.53 18.81
CA ALA A 126 -19.17 0.06 18.71
C ALA A 126 -20.08 -0.32 19.89
N LYS A 127 -19.96 -1.55 20.42
CA LYS A 127 -20.69 -2.00 21.62
C LYS A 127 -20.17 -1.38 22.92
N ALA A 128 -18.90 -1.06 22.99
CA ALA A 128 -18.27 -0.45 24.16
C ALA A 128 -18.57 1.05 24.29
N LEU A 129 -18.96 1.70 23.20
CA LEU A 129 -19.20 3.14 23.16
C LEU A 129 -20.60 3.53 23.67
N PRO A 130 -20.81 4.79 24.09
CA PRO A 130 -22.12 5.30 24.41
C PRO A 130 -23.11 5.15 23.25
N SER A 131 -24.41 5.00 23.59
CA SER A 131 -25.47 4.81 22.59
C SER A 131 -25.40 5.80 21.43
N GLY A 132 -25.57 5.30 20.23
CA GLY A 132 -25.52 6.08 18.99
C GLY A 132 -24.11 6.35 18.45
N ARG A 133 -23.06 6.05 19.20
CA ARG A 133 -21.66 6.17 18.75
C ARG A 133 -21.12 4.82 18.27
N SER A 134 -20.28 4.84 17.26
CA SER A 134 -19.65 3.62 16.72
C SER A 134 -18.21 3.83 16.27
N TRP A 135 -17.70 5.06 16.32
CA TRP A 135 -16.35 5.42 15.89
C TRP A 135 -15.64 6.21 16.96
N ILE A 136 -14.37 5.88 17.19
CA ILE A 136 -13.47 6.69 18.02
C ILE A 136 -12.61 7.52 17.08
N GLN A 137 -12.58 8.83 17.33
CA GLN A 137 -11.69 9.77 16.65
C GLN A 137 -10.45 10.03 17.50
N SER A 138 -9.28 9.90 16.90
CA SER A 138 -7.99 10.24 17.46
C SER A 138 -7.15 11.05 16.47
N LYS A 139 -5.91 11.39 16.83
CA LYS A 139 -4.95 11.96 15.87
C LYS A 139 -4.44 10.88 14.93
N ALA A 140 -4.28 11.19 13.65
CA ALA A 140 -3.72 10.27 12.66
C ALA A 140 -2.28 9.83 13.03
N SER A 141 -1.49 10.70 13.67
CA SER A 141 -0.13 10.36 14.14
C SER A 141 -0.08 9.22 15.17
N GLY A 142 -1.16 8.97 15.91
CA GLY A 142 -1.27 7.82 16.83
C GLY A 142 -1.58 6.49 16.13
N HIS A 143 -1.75 6.48 14.81
CA HIS A 143 -2.09 5.30 14.03
C HIS A 143 -1.19 5.13 12.80
N ARG A 144 0.01 5.70 12.82
CA ARG A 144 0.97 5.60 11.70
C ARG A 144 1.21 4.15 11.28
N ASN A 145 1.34 3.25 12.24
CA ASN A 145 1.54 1.82 11.96
C ASN A 145 0.30 1.12 11.37
N ALA A 146 -0.87 1.78 11.37
CA ALA A 146 -2.10 1.23 10.80
C ALA A 146 -2.43 1.83 9.43
N VAL A 147 -1.78 2.92 9.04
CA VAL A 147 -1.93 3.55 7.73
C VAL A 147 -0.61 3.37 6.99
N PRO A 148 -0.55 2.49 6.00
CA PRO A 148 0.65 2.28 5.21
C PRO A 148 1.13 3.58 4.57
N ASP A 149 2.42 3.82 4.66
CA ASP A 149 3.04 4.89 3.92
C ASP A 149 3.09 4.46 2.44
N ILE A 150 2.53 5.29 1.58
CA ILE A 150 2.69 5.08 0.15
C ILE A 150 4.12 5.51 -0.23
N VAL A 151 4.74 4.71 -1.07
CA VAL A 151 6.03 5.12 -1.67
C VAL A 151 5.85 6.45 -2.39
N THR A 152 6.50 7.48 -1.88
CA THR A 152 6.48 8.81 -2.50
C THR A 152 7.38 8.85 -3.74
N PRO A 153 7.22 9.82 -4.65
CA PRO A 153 8.13 9.98 -5.77
C PRO A 153 9.59 10.22 -5.37
N ALA A 154 9.84 10.81 -4.21
CA ALA A 154 11.19 11.03 -3.69
C ALA A 154 11.81 9.71 -3.18
N GLU A 155 11.07 8.95 -2.41
CA GLU A 155 11.48 7.62 -1.95
C GLU A 155 11.67 6.66 -3.13
N LEU A 156 10.74 6.65 -4.09
CA LEU A 156 10.89 5.82 -5.29
C LEU A 156 12.16 6.17 -6.06
N LYS A 157 12.46 7.48 -6.22
CA LYS A 157 13.70 7.90 -6.85
C LYS A 157 14.91 7.42 -6.07
N PHE A 158 14.93 7.61 -4.76
CA PHE A 158 16.00 7.14 -3.89
C PHE A 158 16.22 5.64 -4.02
N MET A 159 15.14 4.84 -3.96
CA MET A 159 15.21 3.39 -4.12
C MET A 159 15.77 3.00 -5.50
N LEU A 160 15.32 3.63 -6.58
CA LEU A 160 15.82 3.35 -7.94
C LEU A 160 17.28 3.77 -8.12
N ASP A 161 17.72 4.87 -7.51
CA ASP A 161 19.12 5.32 -7.55
C ASP A 161 20.07 4.34 -6.80
N ASN A 162 19.53 3.54 -5.86
CA ASN A 162 20.26 2.54 -5.06
C ASN A 162 19.91 1.10 -5.43
N ALA A 163 19.33 0.87 -6.59
CA ALA A 163 18.91 -0.43 -7.07
C ALA A 163 19.57 -0.82 -8.39
N SER A 164 19.62 -2.13 -8.65
CA SER A 164 19.92 -2.68 -9.96
C SER A 164 18.70 -3.41 -10.49
N GLU A 165 18.46 -3.34 -11.79
CA GLU A 165 17.44 -4.15 -12.45
C GLU A 165 17.93 -5.60 -12.52
N VAL A 166 17.17 -6.51 -11.92
CA VAL A 166 17.48 -7.96 -11.85
C VAL A 166 16.66 -8.77 -12.86
N ALA A 167 15.50 -8.26 -13.25
CA ALA A 167 14.66 -8.73 -14.34
C ALA A 167 13.84 -7.56 -14.88
N THR A 168 13.22 -7.70 -16.05
CA THR A 168 12.39 -6.64 -16.66
C THR A 168 11.31 -6.16 -15.70
N GLY A 169 11.41 -4.91 -15.27
CA GLY A 169 10.48 -4.28 -14.33
C GLY A 169 10.65 -4.73 -12.87
N GLU A 170 11.71 -5.48 -12.54
CA GLU A 170 12.06 -5.86 -11.18
C GLU A 170 13.41 -5.25 -10.78
N TYR A 171 13.43 -4.51 -9.68
CA TYR A 171 14.60 -3.85 -9.14
C TYR A 171 14.87 -4.32 -7.71
N GLN A 172 16.13 -4.51 -7.36
CA GLN A 172 16.56 -4.87 -6.01
C GLN A 172 17.69 -3.93 -5.58
N GLY A 173 17.65 -3.49 -4.33
CA GLY A 173 18.65 -2.60 -3.77
C GLY A 173 18.78 -2.71 -2.26
N THR A 174 19.82 -2.03 -1.77
CA THR A 174 20.11 -1.91 -0.35
C THR A 174 20.54 -0.48 -0.05
N ALA A 175 20.26 -0.03 1.18
CA ALA A 175 20.72 1.28 1.67
C ALA A 175 21.00 1.19 3.18
N THR A 176 21.73 2.18 3.72
CA THR A 176 21.76 2.34 5.18
C THR A 176 20.43 2.88 5.68
N LEU A 177 20.08 2.59 6.93
CA LEU A 177 18.87 3.12 7.54
C LEU A 177 18.89 4.66 7.56
N ALA A 178 20.04 5.26 7.87
CA ALA A 178 20.22 6.70 7.91
C ALA A 178 19.97 7.37 6.54
N ASP A 179 20.45 6.78 5.46
CA ASP A 179 20.22 7.31 4.11
C ASP A 179 18.77 7.15 3.68
N PHE A 180 18.17 6.00 3.99
CA PHE A 180 16.77 5.70 3.66
C PHE A 180 15.78 6.62 4.38
N GLN A 181 16.01 6.88 5.67
CA GLN A 181 15.16 7.77 6.46
C GLN A 181 15.52 9.26 6.30
N HIS A 182 16.60 9.57 5.60
CA HIS A 182 17.18 10.93 5.53
C HIS A 182 17.43 11.51 6.93
N ASP A 183 17.78 10.66 7.88
CA ASP A 183 18.02 11.01 9.27
C ASP A 183 19.29 10.31 9.79
N ARG A 184 20.34 11.10 9.99
CA ARG A 184 21.63 10.58 10.50
C ARG A 184 21.57 10.11 11.95
N SER A 185 20.49 10.41 12.67
CA SER A 185 20.26 9.92 14.04
C SER A 185 19.48 8.61 14.08
N ALA A 186 19.21 8.00 12.94
CA ALA A 186 18.39 6.78 12.84
C ALA A 186 19.02 5.51 13.43
N GLY A 187 20.24 5.60 13.99
CA GLY A 187 20.96 4.46 14.53
C GLY A 187 21.59 3.57 13.45
N GLU A 188 22.24 2.49 13.88
CA GLU A 188 22.80 1.50 12.96
C GLU A 188 21.68 0.62 12.38
N GLY A 189 21.76 0.39 11.08
CA GLY A 189 20.78 -0.47 10.40
C GLY A 189 20.90 -0.45 8.88
N SER A 190 20.16 -1.36 8.26
CA SER A 190 20.10 -1.50 6.81
C SER A 190 18.65 -1.62 6.34
N VAL A 191 18.45 -1.26 5.08
CA VAL A 191 17.19 -1.45 4.37
C VAL A 191 17.47 -2.23 3.11
N GLU A 192 16.84 -3.39 2.95
CA GLU A 192 16.81 -4.15 1.71
C GLU A 192 15.45 -3.99 1.08
N PHE A 193 15.39 -3.81 -0.25
CA PHE A 193 14.12 -3.61 -0.91
C PHE A 193 14.08 -4.24 -2.31
N ARG A 194 12.85 -4.58 -2.72
CA ARG A 194 12.51 -5.02 -4.07
C ARG A 194 11.31 -4.25 -4.57
N LEU A 195 11.37 -3.83 -5.84
CA LEU A 195 10.34 -3.06 -6.52
C LEU A 195 9.91 -3.81 -7.76
N TYR A 196 8.61 -3.91 -7.98
CA TYR A 196 8.03 -4.55 -9.16
C TYR A 196 7.11 -3.57 -9.87
N PHE A 197 7.27 -3.46 -11.17
CA PHE A 197 6.52 -2.53 -12.01
C PHE A 197 5.71 -3.27 -13.07
N ASP A 198 4.59 -2.67 -13.46
CA ASP A 198 3.82 -3.11 -14.63
C ASP A 198 4.38 -2.51 -15.94
N GLU A 199 3.74 -2.83 -17.06
CA GLU A 199 4.07 -2.30 -18.39
C GLU A 199 3.92 -0.78 -18.53
N HIS A 200 3.24 -0.13 -17.59
CA HIS A 200 3.07 1.32 -17.50
C HIS A 200 4.07 1.97 -16.53
N ASN A 201 5.03 1.20 -16.03
CA ASN A 201 5.99 1.60 -14.99
C ASN A 201 5.35 2.10 -13.68
N LEU A 202 4.18 1.56 -13.34
CA LEU A 202 3.55 1.76 -12.06
C LEU A 202 3.90 0.60 -11.12
N LEU A 203 4.17 0.93 -9.86
CA LEU A 203 4.43 -0.07 -8.82
C LEU A 203 3.25 -1.02 -8.69
N THR A 204 3.51 -2.31 -8.80
CA THR A 204 2.55 -3.37 -8.50
C THR A 204 2.81 -4.02 -7.15
N HIS A 205 4.08 -4.00 -6.73
CA HIS A 205 4.50 -4.66 -5.50
C HIS A 205 5.80 -4.03 -4.98
N THR A 206 5.91 -3.89 -3.65
CA THR A 206 7.15 -3.54 -2.96
C THR A 206 7.36 -4.50 -1.80
N VAL A 207 8.60 -4.93 -1.60
CA VAL A 207 9.04 -5.65 -0.41
C VAL A 207 10.15 -4.83 0.21
N VAL A 208 10.04 -4.54 1.50
CA VAL A 208 11.05 -3.76 2.24
C VAL A 208 11.34 -4.47 3.55
N ASP A 209 12.59 -4.77 3.79
CA ASP A 209 13.12 -5.30 5.03
C ASP A 209 14.04 -4.25 5.67
N THR A 210 13.65 -3.76 6.83
CA THR A 210 14.45 -2.80 7.60
C THR A 210 15.00 -3.50 8.82
N THR A 211 16.32 -3.60 8.91
CA THR A 211 17.02 -4.17 10.06
C THR A 211 17.59 -3.04 10.91
N THR A 212 17.33 -3.09 12.20
CA THR A 212 17.88 -2.15 13.19
C THR A 212 18.57 -2.91 14.31
N TYR A 213 19.64 -2.34 14.83
CA TYR A 213 20.36 -2.82 15.98
C TYR A 213 20.18 -1.84 17.14
N PRO A 214 20.09 -2.31 18.39
CA PRO A 214 20.02 -1.41 19.53
C PRO A 214 21.31 -0.60 19.66
N ASP A 215 21.15 0.66 20.09
CA ASP A 215 22.29 1.57 20.29
C ASP A 215 23.06 1.28 21.60
N ASP A 216 22.49 0.49 22.52
CA ASP A 216 23.08 0.13 23.79
C ASP A 216 22.67 -1.27 24.26
N ASP A 217 23.48 -1.83 25.19
CA ASP A 217 23.26 -3.16 25.77
C ASP A 217 22.04 -3.23 26.72
N THR A 218 21.29 -2.15 26.89
CA THR A 218 20.11 -2.10 27.78
C THR A 218 18.84 -2.57 27.06
N MET A 219 18.87 -2.65 25.73
CA MET A 219 17.75 -3.15 24.95
C MET A 219 17.61 -4.67 25.08
N ALA A 220 16.37 -5.12 25.20
CA ALA A 220 16.05 -6.54 25.40
C ALA A 220 16.08 -7.37 24.10
N TYR A 221 16.67 -6.87 23.01
CA TYR A 221 16.78 -7.59 21.74
C TYR A 221 18.13 -7.33 21.07
N ASP A 222 18.62 -8.32 20.33
CA ASP A 222 19.90 -8.25 19.61
C ASP A 222 19.70 -7.58 18.24
N GLN A 223 18.52 -7.80 17.65
CA GLN A 223 18.16 -7.29 16.33
C GLN A 223 16.65 -7.16 16.21
N MET A 224 16.20 -6.14 15.46
CA MET A 224 14.81 -5.98 15.08
C MET A 224 14.70 -5.85 13.57
N VAL A 225 13.85 -6.68 12.96
CA VAL A 225 13.55 -6.62 11.53
C VAL A 225 12.09 -6.22 11.33
N PHE A 226 11.89 -5.14 10.59
CA PHE A 226 10.58 -4.73 10.08
C PHE A 226 10.45 -5.23 8.64
N HIS A 227 9.57 -6.19 8.43
CA HIS A 227 9.22 -6.68 7.10
C HIS A 227 7.93 -6.03 6.61
N THR A 228 7.92 -5.54 5.37
CA THR A 228 6.74 -4.97 4.71
C THR A 228 6.63 -5.47 3.29
N ASP A 229 5.52 -6.12 2.96
CA ASP A 229 5.15 -6.61 1.64
C ASP A 229 3.85 -5.89 1.22
N THR A 230 3.93 -4.96 0.26
CA THR A 230 2.80 -4.14 -0.17
C THR A 230 2.50 -4.36 -1.65
N LYS A 231 1.27 -4.77 -1.95
CA LYS A 231 0.75 -4.91 -3.31
C LYS A 231 -0.18 -3.75 -3.64
N TYR A 232 0.01 -3.19 -4.82
CA TYR A 232 -0.77 -2.07 -5.35
C TYR A 232 -1.61 -2.52 -6.53
N SER A 233 -2.84 -1.98 -6.65
CA SER A 233 -3.70 -2.23 -7.81
C SER A 233 -4.67 -1.09 -8.04
N GLY A 234 -5.11 -0.92 -9.29
CA GLY A 234 -6.10 0.09 -9.66
C GLY A 234 -5.60 1.52 -9.45
N TRP A 235 -4.36 1.79 -9.80
CA TRP A 235 -3.81 3.15 -9.84
C TRP A 235 -4.70 4.09 -10.66
N GLY A 236 -4.87 5.32 -10.17
CA GLY A 236 -5.63 6.35 -10.86
C GLY A 236 -7.16 6.17 -10.79
N THR A 237 -7.67 5.16 -10.11
CA THR A 237 -9.11 4.98 -9.90
C THR A 237 -9.70 6.17 -9.16
N LYS A 238 -10.90 6.62 -9.54
CA LYS A 238 -11.62 7.66 -8.80
C LYS A 238 -11.97 7.17 -7.40
N VAL A 239 -11.53 7.90 -6.39
CA VAL A 239 -11.74 7.56 -4.97
C VAL A 239 -12.23 8.76 -4.21
N LYS A 240 -13.25 8.53 -3.36
CA LYS A 240 -13.73 9.49 -2.38
C LYS A 240 -13.79 8.80 -1.03
N ILE A 241 -12.90 9.19 -0.12
CA ILE A 241 -12.91 8.77 1.27
C ILE A 241 -13.38 9.95 2.09
N ALA A 242 -14.28 9.71 3.04
CA ALA A 242 -14.82 10.74 3.90
C ALA A 242 -14.91 10.24 5.34
N ALA A 243 -14.75 11.15 6.28
CA ALA A 243 -14.98 10.90 7.70
C ALA A 243 -16.36 10.28 7.94
N PRO A 244 -16.52 9.46 8.97
CA PRO A 244 -17.84 8.98 9.39
C PRO A 244 -18.73 10.16 9.82
N ALA A 245 -20.06 9.97 9.74
CA ALA A 245 -21.01 10.98 10.18
C ALA A 245 -20.73 11.43 11.63
N ALA A 246 -20.66 12.73 11.88
CA ALA A 246 -20.31 13.30 13.18
C ALA A 246 -21.17 12.77 14.35
N SER A 247 -22.44 12.45 14.09
CA SER A 247 -23.35 11.83 15.05
C SER A 247 -22.91 10.41 15.49
N LYS A 248 -22.04 9.75 14.74
CA LYS A 248 -21.51 8.39 15.03
C LYS A 248 -20.13 8.43 15.67
N VAL A 249 -19.51 9.61 15.77
CA VAL A 249 -18.13 9.77 16.22
C VAL A 249 -18.07 10.30 17.65
N ILE A 250 -17.16 9.75 18.45
CA ILE A 250 -16.76 10.29 19.74
C ILE A 250 -15.24 10.51 19.73
N SER A 251 -14.77 11.65 20.24
CA SER A 251 -13.34 11.87 20.40
C SER A 251 -12.79 11.01 21.52
N GLU A 252 -11.62 10.38 21.31
CA GLU A 252 -10.91 9.60 22.31
C GLU A 252 -10.74 10.36 23.64
N LYS A 253 -10.44 11.66 23.58
CA LYS A 253 -10.28 12.54 24.75
C LYS A 253 -11.57 12.70 25.57
N LYS A 254 -12.72 12.37 25.03
CA LYS A 254 -14.04 12.42 25.70
C LYS A 254 -14.45 11.06 26.28
N LEU A 255 -13.65 10.01 26.09
CA LEU A 255 -13.90 8.71 26.69
C LEU A 255 -13.46 8.71 28.15
N ASN A 256 -14.30 8.20 29.03
CA ASN A 256 -13.85 7.90 30.40
C ASN A 256 -12.98 6.63 30.41
N ALA A 257 -12.17 6.45 31.45
CA ALA A 257 -11.24 5.34 31.58
C ALA A 257 -11.90 3.95 31.43
N LYS A 258 -13.12 3.76 31.92
CA LYS A 258 -13.86 2.50 31.80
C LYS A 258 -14.21 2.19 30.36
N THR A 259 -14.72 3.17 29.62
CA THR A 259 -15.10 3.03 28.18
C THR A 259 -13.87 2.81 27.32
N LEU A 260 -12.79 3.56 27.57
CA LEU A 260 -11.54 3.40 26.83
C LEU A 260 -10.94 2.01 27.04
N LYS A 261 -10.87 1.53 28.31
CA LYS A 261 -10.41 0.17 28.62
C LYS A 261 -11.27 -0.92 27.92
N ALA A 262 -12.58 -0.72 27.85
CA ALA A 262 -13.48 -1.63 27.14
C ALA A 262 -13.24 -1.61 25.63
N ALA A 263 -12.99 -0.44 25.04
CA ALA A 263 -12.64 -0.29 23.62
C ALA A 263 -11.31 -0.95 23.27
N ILE A 264 -10.27 -0.78 24.11
CA ILE A 264 -8.96 -1.43 23.98
C ILE A 264 -9.12 -2.96 24.00
N LYS A 265 -9.86 -3.48 24.99
CA LYS A 265 -10.19 -4.92 25.05
C LYS A 265 -10.92 -5.41 23.81
N ALA A 266 -11.68 -4.54 23.15
CA ALA A 266 -12.38 -4.82 21.90
C ALA A 266 -11.52 -4.62 20.63
N GLY A 267 -10.21 -4.34 20.78
CA GLY A 267 -9.27 -4.21 19.69
C GLY A 267 -9.05 -2.78 19.21
N TYR A 268 -9.44 -1.75 19.97
CA TYR A 268 -8.98 -0.38 19.71
C TYR A 268 -7.47 -0.32 19.94
N PRO A 269 -6.67 0.08 18.95
CA PRO A 269 -5.23 0.17 19.12
C PRO A 269 -4.90 1.27 20.14
N GLU A 270 -4.09 0.92 21.14
CA GLU A 270 -3.58 1.92 22.08
C GLU A 270 -2.70 2.91 21.31
N SER A 271 -3.03 4.19 21.39
CA SER A 271 -2.17 5.28 20.93
C SER A 271 -1.06 5.48 21.99
N GLY A 272 -0.13 4.52 22.05
CA GLY A 272 1.08 4.66 22.84
C GLY A 272 2.23 5.15 21.95
N PRO A 273 3.22 5.86 22.49
CA PRO A 273 4.49 6.02 21.81
C PRO A 273 5.15 4.63 21.72
N PHE A 274 5.40 4.17 20.48
CA PHE A 274 6.46 3.21 20.19
C PHE A 274 7.67 3.98 19.79
#